data_0f0cff9e2f26ad4327efc4a23aec8048
#
_entry.id   0f0cff9e2f26ad4327efc4a23aec8048
#
_cell.length_a   1.000
_cell.length_b   1.000
_cell.length_c   1.000
_cell.angle_alpha   90.00
_cell.angle_beta   90.00
_cell.angle_gamma   90.00
#
_symmetry.space_group_name_H-M   'P 1'
#
loop_
_entity.id
_entity.type
_entity.pdbx_description
1 polymer ?
#
loop_
_entity_poly.entity_id
_entity_poly.type
_entity_poly.pdbx_seq_one_letter_code
_entity_poly.pdbx_strand_id
1 'polypeptide(L)'
;MPKIKLSIIIALIVLIVGSVVCNSINVVLDLRPVVARAAEETKVLYAPDGRTRDTKLSEVEAYLKVGWYSEPVQYIYNIDGKASIVYKKDTQKWIDTKQWFVIKPVLNSEDINLLARVIYAEATENPELRIIDRKYVGAVVMNRLRSGHYGNKLTSVVYAPKQYACIHSDKFYKTPPQECVNIAKYLLNGETYGVPHNVFYQAQFTQGSGLWKKVGVHYYCYR
;
A
#
# COMPACT_ATOMS: atom_id res chain seq x y z
N MET A 1 25.37 32.46 -22.25
CA MET A 1 26.72 31.88 -22.53
C MET A 1 26.57 30.37 -22.71
N PRO A 2 26.90 29.78 -23.85
CA PRO A 2 26.79 28.34 -24.05
C PRO A 2 27.86 27.60 -23.24
N LYS A 3 27.45 26.62 -22.45
CA LYS A 3 28.36 25.72 -21.73
C LYS A 3 29.06 24.80 -22.73
N ILE A 4 30.30 25.13 -23.10
CA ILE A 4 31.15 24.27 -23.88
C ILE A 4 31.45 23.02 -23.02
N LYS A 5 31.09 21.83 -23.49
CA LYS A 5 31.27 20.58 -22.74
C LYS A 5 32.78 20.33 -22.54
N LEU A 6 33.14 20.02 -21.29
CA LEU A 6 34.52 19.74 -20.84
C LEU A 6 35.27 18.74 -21.74
N SER A 7 34.58 17.81 -22.37
CA SER A 7 35.11 16.82 -23.32
C SER A 7 35.77 17.43 -24.56
N ILE A 8 35.32 18.62 -25.02
CA ILE A 8 35.89 19.29 -26.20
C ILE A 8 37.21 19.96 -25.81
N ILE A 9 37.32 20.47 -24.59
CA ILE A 9 38.54 21.11 -24.09
C ILE A 9 39.66 20.09 -23.90
N ILE A 10 39.36 18.89 -23.40
CA ILE A 10 40.35 17.82 -23.25
C ILE A 10 40.88 17.33 -24.61
N ALA A 11 40.02 17.23 -25.61
CA ALA A 11 40.42 16.84 -26.96
C ALA A 11 41.34 17.89 -27.61
N LEU A 12 41.12 19.19 -27.38
CA LEU A 12 41.98 20.28 -27.87
C LEU A 12 43.34 20.33 -27.17
N ILE A 13 43.40 20.07 -25.86
CA ILE A 13 44.64 20.07 -25.08
C ILE A 13 45.54 18.90 -25.53
N VAL A 14 45.02 17.73 -25.83
CA VAL A 14 45.79 16.60 -26.34
C VAL A 14 46.36 16.88 -27.74
N LEU A 15 45.68 17.65 -28.59
CA LEU A 15 46.16 18.08 -29.91
C LEU A 15 47.31 19.11 -29.82
N ILE A 16 47.28 20.02 -28.84
CA ILE A 16 48.29 21.09 -28.70
C ILE A 16 49.58 20.55 -28.06
N VAL A 17 49.48 19.64 -27.07
CA VAL A 17 50.66 19.04 -26.41
C VAL A 17 51.35 18.03 -27.33
N GLY A 18 50.60 17.36 -28.23
CA GLY A 18 51.17 16.41 -29.19
C GLY A 18 52.03 17.07 -30.28
N SER A 19 51.84 18.36 -30.58
CA SER A 19 52.59 19.05 -31.63
C SER A 19 53.94 19.63 -31.16
N VAL A 20 54.23 19.73 -29.90
CA VAL A 20 55.44 20.31 -29.31
C VAL A 20 56.53 19.28 -29.01
N VAL A 21 56.25 17.99 -28.95
CA VAL A 21 57.20 16.93 -28.53
C VAL A 21 57.72 16.11 -29.74
N CYS A 22 57.33 16.43 -30.99
CA CYS A 22 57.53 15.56 -32.15
C CYS A 22 58.76 15.86 -32.94
N ASN A 23 59.89 16.37 -32.36
CA ASN A 23 61.09 16.64 -33.12
C ASN A 23 62.33 15.77 -32.82
N SER A 24 62.21 14.67 -32.07
CA SER A 24 63.42 13.86 -31.78
C SER A 24 63.26 12.35 -31.59
N ILE A 25 62.06 11.78 -31.83
CA ILE A 25 61.91 10.31 -31.71
C ILE A 25 60.99 9.85 -32.86
N ASN A 26 61.50 8.99 -33.75
CA ASN A 26 60.69 8.26 -34.72
C ASN A 26 59.80 7.22 -34.00
N VAL A 27 58.77 7.68 -33.32
CA VAL A 27 57.72 6.83 -32.86
C VAL A 27 56.63 6.85 -33.92
N VAL A 28 56.46 5.77 -34.62
CA VAL A 28 55.27 5.52 -35.43
C VAL A 28 54.10 5.30 -34.47
N LEU A 29 53.42 6.38 -34.07
CA LEU A 29 52.13 6.31 -33.42
C LEU A 29 51.16 5.80 -34.47
N ASP A 30 50.78 4.51 -34.35
CA ASP A 30 49.65 3.93 -35.08
C ASP A 30 48.37 4.60 -34.55
N LEU A 31 48.07 5.79 -35.06
CA LEU A 31 46.83 6.51 -34.80
C LEU A 31 45.71 5.81 -35.56
N ARG A 32 45.33 4.60 -35.10
CA ARG A 32 44.03 4.06 -35.49
C ARG A 32 42.98 5.05 -34.97
N PRO A 33 42.07 5.52 -35.85
CA PRO A 33 40.98 6.39 -35.39
C PRO A 33 40.23 5.62 -34.32
N VAL A 34 40.30 6.08 -33.04
CA VAL A 34 39.37 5.66 -32.02
C VAL A 34 38.02 6.17 -32.47
N VAL A 35 37.32 5.36 -33.25
CA VAL A 35 35.91 5.62 -33.55
C VAL A 35 35.22 5.60 -32.18
N ALA A 36 34.97 6.79 -31.64
CA ALA A 36 34.11 6.95 -30.48
C ALA A 36 32.77 6.31 -30.86
N ARG A 37 32.56 5.07 -30.39
CA ARG A 37 31.31 4.36 -30.59
C ARG A 37 30.26 5.25 -29.93
N ALA A 38 29.39 5.86 -30.74
CA ALA A 38 28.28 6.64 -30.19
C ALA A 38 27.59 5.80 -29.13
N ALA A 39 27.49 6.34 -27.94
CA ALA A 39 26.79 5.63 -26.84
C ALA A 39 25.38 5.30 -27.36
N GLU A 40 25.06 4.02 -27.40
CA GLU A 40 23.78 3.56 -27.90
C GLU A 40 22.70 4.11 -26.94
N GLU A 41 21.71 4.80 -27.50
CA GLU A 41 20.63 5.37 -26.69
C GLU A 41 19.86 4.24 -26.02
N THR A 42 19.67 4.36 -24.70
CA THR A 42 18.94 3.41 -23.91
C THR A 42 17.73 4.06 -23.23
N LYS A 43 16.73 3.27 -22.91
CA LYS A 43 15.55 3.64 -22.13
C LYS A 43 15.42 2.72 -20.92
N VAL A 44 15.11 3.30 -19.76
CA VAL A 44 14.79 2.52 -18.56
C VAL A 44 13.40 1.96 -18.70
N LEU A 45 13.27 0.65 -18.49
CA LEU A 45 11.99 -0.05 -18.39
C LEU A 45 11.77 -0.54 -16.95
N TYR A 46 10.51 -0.73 -16.58
CA TYR A 46 10.06 -1.04 -15.22
C TYR A 46 9.26 -2.33 -15.21
N ALA A 47 9.52 -3.20 -14.24
CA ALA A 47 8.70 -4.36 -13.94
C ALA A 47 7.82 -4.09 -12.72
N PRO A 48 6.66 -4.78 -12.59
CA PRO A 48 5.73 -4.57 -11.47
C PRO A 48 6.30 -4.91 -10.10
N ASP A 49 7.31 -5.76 -10.03
CA ASP A 49 8.03 -6.14 -8.81
C ASP A 49 9.11 -5.13 -8.38
N GLY A 50 9.22 -4.00 -9.09
CA GLY A 50 10.16 -2.92 -8.80
C GLY A 50 11.52 -3.02 -9.50
N ARG A 51 11.80 -4.10 -10.24
CA ARG A 51 13.02 -4.20 -11.06
C ARG A 51 13.01 -3.17 -12.17
N THR A 52 14.20 -2.68 -12.50
CA THR A 52 14.43 -1.79 -13.66
C THR A 52 15.41 -2.43 -14.62
N ARG A 53 15.36 -2.03 -15.88
CA ARG A 53 16.27 -2.49 -16.91
C ARG A 53 16.59 -1.37 -17.88
N ASP A 54 17.88 -1.08 -18.08
CA ASP A 54 18.35 -0.27 -19.18
C ASP A 54 18.27 -1.10 -20.48
N THR A 55 17.51 -0.61 -21.45
CA THR A 55 17.19 -1.34 -22.67
C THR A 55 17.50 -0.47 -23.87
N LYS A 56 18.17 -1.02 -24.88
CA LYS A 56 18.41 -0.33 -26.15
C LYS A 56 17.10 0.07 -26.80
N LEU A 57 17.04 1.23 -27.44
CA LEU A 57 15.80 1.70 -28.05
C LEU A 57 15.23 0.70 -29.07
N SER A 58 16.10 -0.02 -29.79
CA SER A 58 15.71 -1.06 -30.75
C SER A 58 14.98 -2.27 -30.11
N GLU A 59 15.17 -2.53 -28.81
CA GLU A 59 14.63 -3.67 -28.09
C GLU A 59 13.40 -3.30 -27.24
N VAL A 60 13.11 -2.01 -27.01
CA VAL A 60 12.06 -1.54 -26.12
C VAL A 60 10.71 -2.17 -26.43
N GLU A 61 10.32 -2.22 -27.70
CA GLU A 61 9.01 -2.77 -28.09
C GLU A 61 8.86 -4.25 -27.74
N ALA A 62 9.92 -5.04 -27.87
CA ALA A 62 9.91 -6.45 -27.49
C ALA A 62 9.69 -6.64 -25.98
N TYR A 63 10.33 -5.81 -25.15
CA TYR A 63 10.14 -5.87 -23.70
C TYR A 63 8.75 -5.40 -23.26
N LEU A 64 8.18 -4.38 -23.91
CA LEU A 64 6.80 -3.95 -23.61
C LEU A 64 5.79 -5.06 -23.87
N LYS A 65 5.99 -5.88 -24.91
CA LYS A 65 5.11 -7.03 -25.24
C LYS A 65 5.16 -8.16 -24.20
N VAL A 66 6.24 -8.28 -23.44
CA VAL A 66 6.42 -9.32 -22.41
C VAL A 66 6.25 -8.81 -20.98
N GLY A 67 5.57 -7.69 -20.80
CA GLY A 67 5.15 -7.20 -19.49
C GLY A 67 6.09 -6.25 -18.78
N TRP A 68 7.01 -5.61 -19.52
CA TRP A 68 7.73 -4.43 -19.04
C TRP A 68 6.96 -3.15 -19.39
N TYR A 69 7.24 -2.07 -18.68
CA TYR A 69 6.50 -0.79 -18.79
C TYR A 69 7.47 0.37 -19.04
N SER A 70 7.06 1.33 -19.83
CA SER A 70 7.85 2.54 -20.13
C SER A 70 7.85 3.58 -19.01
N GLU A 71 6.99 3.41 -18.02
CA GLU A 71 6.87 4.25 -16.83
C GLU A 71 6.82 3.36 -15.58
N PRO A 72 7.20 3.89 -14.40
CA PRO A 72 7.14 3.13 -13.16
C PRO A 72 5.76 2.57 -12.87
N VAL A 73 5.68 1.28 -12.59
CA VAL A 73 4.47 0.57 -12.19
C VAL A 73 4.66 -0.11 -10.85
N GLN A 74 3.56 -0.55 -10.24
CA GLN A 74 3.57 -1.36 -9.04
C GLN A 74 2.32 -2.24 -8.97
N TYR A 75 2.40 -3.27 -8.13
CA TYR A 75 1.22 -4.02 -7.74
C TYR A 75 0.37 -3.22 -6.77
N ILE A 76 -0.94 -3.31 -6.98
CA ILE A 76 -1.96 -2.99 -5.98
C ILE A 76 -2.82 -4.23 -5.78
N TYR A 77 -3.45 -4.35 -4.63
CA TYR A 77 -4.21 -5.53 -4.24
C TYR A 77 -5.60 -5.12 -3.79
N ASN A 78 -6.63 -5.86 -4.22
CA ASN A 78 -7.94 -5.72 -3.62
C ASN A 78 -7.97 -6.40 -2.24
N ILE A 79 -9.10 -6.27 -1.52
CA ILE A 79 -9.24 -6.82 -0.17
C ILE A 79 -9.11 -8.36 -0.12
N ASP A 80 -9.34 -9.05 -1.23
CA ASP A 80 -9.18 -10.50 -1.34
C ASP A 80 -7.76 -10.92 -1.75
N GLY A 81 -6.84 -9.95 -1.85
CA GLY A 81 -5.44 -10.18 -2.20
C GLY A 81 -5.17 -10.41 -3.68
N LYS A 82 -6.17 -10.20 -4.56
CA LYS A 82 -5.97 -10.26 -6.01
C LYS A 82 -5.17 -9.05 -6.48
N ALA A 83 -4.06 -9.32 -7.17
CA ALA A 83 -3.17 -8.28 -7.68
C ALA A 83 -3.69 -7.65 -8.98
N SER A 84 -3.43 -6.37 -9.13
CA SER A 84 -3.51 -5.61 -10.38
C SER A 84 -2.26 -4.74 -10.53
N ILE A 85 -1.90 -4.40 -11.76
CA ILE A 85 -0.74 -3.55 -12.05
C ILE A 85 -1.25 -2.17 -12.42
N VAL A 86 -0.70 -1.14 -11.79
CA VAL A 86 -1.03 0.27 -12.09
C VAL A 86 0.24 1.10 -12.22
N TYR A 87 0.18 2.20 -12.96
CA TYR A 87 1.25 3.18 -12.94
C TYR A 87 1.36 3.83 -11.56
N LYS A 88 2.60 4.04 -11.06
CA LYS A 88 2.81 4.65 -9.74
C LYS A 88 2.14 6.02 -9.60
N LYS A 89 2.10 6.80 -10.68
CA LYS A 89 1.41 8.10 -10.71
C LYS A 89 -0.10 8.02 -10.45
N ASP A 90 -0.74 6.88 -10.77
CA ASP A 90 -2.18 6.68 -10.62
C ASP A 90 -2.55 5.95 -9.32
N THR A 91 -1.57 5.51 -8.54
CA THR A 91 -1.79 4.69 -7.33
C THR A 91 -2.74 5.35 -6.34
N GLN A 92 -2.56 6.64 -6.08
CA GLN A 92 -3.39 7.37 -5.12
C GLN A 92 -4.86 7.34 -5.49
N LYS A 93 -5.19 7.49 -6.78
CA LYS A 93 -6.57 7.40 -7.26
C LYS A 93 -7.23 6.06 -6.90
N TRP A 94 -6.49 4.96 -6.96
CA TRP A 94 -6.99 3.63 -6.61
C TRP A 94 -7.13 3.45 -5.10
N ILE A 95 -6.18 3.98 -4.31
CA ILE A 95 -6.23 3.95 -2.84
C ILE A 95 -7.41 4.78 -2.33
N ASP A 96 -7.68 5.93 -2.91
CA ASP A 96 -8.76 6.84 -2.49
C ASP A 96 -10.15 6.19 -2.58
N THR A 97 -10.32 5.18 -3.45
CA THR A 97 -11.56 4.38 -3.50
C THR A 97 -11.71 3.47 -2.28
N LYS A 98 -10.66 3.32 -1.44
CA LYS A 98 -10.58 2.39 -0.30
C LYS A 98 -10.83 0.92 -0.65
N GLN A 99 -10.66 0.56 -1.91
CA GLN A 99 -10.83 -0.82 -2.40
C GLN A 99 -9.51 -1.49 -2.74
N TRP A 100 -8.40 -0.71 -2.78
CA TRP A 100 -7.09 -1.17 -3.19
C TRP A 100 -6.02 -0.79 -2.19
N PHE A 101 -4.98 -1.63 -2.09
CA PHE A 101 -3.88 -1.51 -1.15
C PHE A 101 -2.54 -1.69 -1.89
N VAL A 102 -1.53 -0.93 -1.50
CA VAL A 102 -0.15 -1.11 -2.02
C VAL A 102 0.49 -2.37 -1.41
N ILE A 103 0.15 -2.68 -0.18
CA ILE A 103 0.62 -3.88 0.52
C ILE A 103 -0.45 -4.95 0.40
N LYS A 104 -0.05 -6.17 0.03
CA LYS A 104 -0.98 -7.30 -0.04
C LYS A 104 -1.68 -7.51 1.31
N PRO A 105 -3.01 -7.51 1.36
CA PRO A 105 -3.76 -7.73 2.59
C PRO A 105 -3.40 -9.07 3.24
N VAL A 106 -3.23 -9.06 4.56
CA VAL A 106 -3.06 -10.28 5.35
C VAL A 106 -4.44 -10.86 5.60
N LEU A 107 -4.69 -12.06 5.08
CA LEU A 107 -5.96 -12.76 5.22
C LEU A 107 -5.81 -13.87 6.28
N ASN A 108 -6.00 -13.54 7.55
CA ASN A 108 -6.19 -14.52 8.62
C ASN A 108 -7.68 -14.88 8.69
N SER A 109 -8.05 -16.06 8.22
CA SER A 109 -9.44 -16.50 8.12
C SER A 109 -10.14 -16.63 9.47
N GLU A 110 -9.42 -16.97 10.54
CA GLU A 110 -9.96 -17.10 11.89
C GLU A 110 -10.30 -15.72 12.49
N ASP A 111 -9.38 -14.77 12.39
CA ASP A 111 -9.61 -13.40 12.86
C ASP A 111 -10.70 -12.70 12.05
N ILE A 112 -10.71 -12.89 10.72
CA ILE A 112 -11.79 -12.35 9.87
C ILE A 112 -13.14 -12.89 10.32
N ASN A 113 -13.26 -14.20 10.51
CA ASN A 113 -14.51 -14.83 10.90
C ASN A 113 -14.95 -14.38 12.31
N LEU A 114 -14.03 -14.35 13.27
CA LEU A 114 -14.32 -13.91 14.63
C LEU A 114 -14.80 -12.46 14.66
N LEU A 115 -14.08 -11.54 14.02
CA LEU A 115 -14.47 -10.14 13.96
C LEU A 115 -15.81 -9.94 13.25
N ALA A 116 -16.04 -10.64 12.13
CA ALA A 116 -17.30 -10.58 11.39
C ALA A 116 -18.50 -11.06 12.23
N ARG A 117 -18.32 -12.10 13.04
CA ARG A 117 -19.36 -12.58 13.98
C ARG A 117 -19.70 -11.56 15.06
N VAL A 118 -18.70 -10.93 15.66
CA VAL A 118 -18.92 -9.85 16.63
C VAL A 118 -19.68 -8.69 15.99
N ILE A 119 -19.21 -8.22 14.83
CA ILE A 119 -19.86 -7.15 14.06
C ILE A 119 -21.34 -7.51 13.76
N TYR A 120 -21.60 -8.72 13.31
CA TYR A 120 -22.94 -9.17 12.99
C TYR A 120 -23.82 -9.25 14.24
N ALA A 121 -23.31 -9.81 15.35
CA ALA A 121 -24.09 -10.06 16.55
C ALA A 121 -24.40 -8.77 17.33
N GLU A 122 -23.45 -7.84 17.41
CA GLU A 122 -23.56 -6.60 18.19
C GLU A 122 -24.30 -5.47 17.47
N ALA A 123 -24.16 -5.35 16.15
CA ALA A 123 -24.70 -4.21 15.42
C ALA A 123 -26.23 -4.26 15.30
N THR A 124 -26.82 -3.05 15.18
CA THR A 124 -28.26 -2.91 14.94
C THR A 124 -28.70 -3.54 13.62
N GLU A 125 -29.91 -4.07 13.59
CA GLU A 125 -30.55 -4.57 12.35
C GLU A 125 -31.37 -3.51 11.61
N ASN A 126 -31.44 -2.27 12.12
CA ASN A 126 -32.11 -1.18 11.41
C ASN A 126 -31.46 -0.99 10.03
N PRO A 127 -32.20 -1.13 8.91
CA PRO A 127 -31.65 -1.09 7.55
C PRO A 127 -30.91 0.20 7.22
N GLU A 128 -31.34 1.34 7.77
CA GLU A 128 -30.73 2.66 7.50
C GLU A 128 -29.43 2.87 8.27
N LEU A 129 -29.28 2.23 9.42
CA LEU A 129 -28.18 2.46 10.36
C LEU A 129 -27.17 1.32 10.41
N ARG A 130 -27.56 0.11 9.99
CA ARG A 130 -26.77 -1.11 10.21
C ARG A 130 -25.37 -1.05 9.60
N ILE A 131 -25.21 -0.43 8.43
CA ILE A 131 -23.92 -0.35 7.75
C ILE A 131 -22.93 0.49 8.56
N ILE A 132 -23.35 1.66 8.99
CA ILE A 132 -22.52 2.55 9.77
C ILE A 132 -22.26 1.98 11.17
N ASP A 133 -23.26 1.36 11.78
CA ASP A 133 -23.15 0.74 13.09
C ASP A 133 -22.17 -0.44 13.05
N ARG A 134 -22.27 -1.34 12.04
CA ARG A 134 -21.33 -2.44 11.81
C ARG A 134 -19.88 -1.98 11.69
N LYS A 135 -19.64 -0.89 10.96
CA LYS A 135 -18.31 -0.29 10.83
C LYS A 135 -17.78 0.19 12.18
N TYR A 136 -18.60 0.84 12.96
CA TYR A 136 -18.20 1.40 14.25
C TYR A 136 -18.02 0.33 15.33
N VAL A 137 -18.90 -0.67 15.38
CA VAL A 137 -18.71 -1.85 16.24
C VAL A 137 -17.34 -2.48 16.00
N GLY A 138 -17.05 -2.82 14.74
CA GLY A 138 -15.78 -3.44 14.39
C GLY A 138 -14.57 -2.55 14.69
N ALA A 139 -14.67 -1.24 14.43
CA ALA A 139 -13.60 -0.29 14.73
C ALA A 139 -13.30 -0.19 16.23
N VAL A 140 -14.32 -0.24 17.09
CA VAL A 140 -14.14 -0.29 18.56
C VAL A 140 -13.41 -1.57 18.98
N VAL A 141 -13.76 -2.74 18.40
CA VAL A 141 -13.02 -3.98 18.66
C VAL A 141 -11.55 -3.82 18.31
N MET A 142 -11.25 -3.23 17.13
CA MET A 142 -9.88 -3.02 16.68
C MET A 142 -9.12 -1.99 17.52
N ASN A 143 -9.79 -0.95 18.00
CA ASN A 143 -9.19 0.02 18.92
C ASN A 143 -8.78 -0.64 20.24
N ARG A 144 -9.63 -1.52 20.79
CA ARG A 144 -9.31 -2.32 21.97
C ARG A 144 -8.12 -3.25 21.72
N LEU A 145 -8.06 -3.92 20.57
CA LEU A 145 -6.93 -4.75 20.18
C LEU A 145 -5.63 -3.94 20.11
N ARG A 146 -5.64 -2.82 19.38
CA ARG A 146 -4.46 -1.95 19.19
C ARG A 146 -3.96 -1.34 20.50
N SER A 147 -4.82 -1.15 21.47
CA SER A 147 -4.44 -0.62 22.79
C SER A 147 -3.61 -1.59 23.63
N GLY A 148 -3.66 -2.88 23.33
CA GLY A 148 -3.03 -3.94 24.12
C GLY A 148 -3.67 -4.18 25.51
N HIS A 149 -4.71 -3.41 25.89
CA HIS A 149 -5.33 -3.51 27.22
C HIS A 149 -5.93 -4.90 27.53
N TYR A 150 -6.45 -5.56 26.53
CA TYR A 150 -7.00 -6.92 26.63
C TYR A 150 -6.06 -7.99 26.06
N GLY A 151 -4.78 -7.66 25.83
CA GLY A 151 -3.81 -8.51 25.14
C GLY A 151 -3.64 -8.17 23.67
N ASN A 152 -2.84 -8.97 22.97
CA ASN A 152 -2.42 -8.70 21.59
C ASN A 152 -3.09 -9.62 20.55
N LYS A 153 -4.13 -10.38 20.96
CA LYS A 153 -4.89 -11.26 20.08
C LYS A 153 -6.35 -10.83 20.03
N LEU A 154 -6.98 -10.96 18.88
CA LEU A 154 -8.41 -10.65 18.73
C LEU A 154 -9.28 -11.48 19.68
N THR A 155 -8.93 -12.76 19.85
CA THR A 155 -9.60 -13.66 20.82
C THR A 155 -9.54 -13.13 22.24
N SER A 156 -8.42 -12.54 22.67
CA SER A 156 -8.29 -11.95 24.02
C SER A 156 -9.22 -10.76 24.21
N VAL A 157 -9.47 -9.98 23.17
CA VAL A 157 -10.40 -8.84 23.20
C VAL A 157 -11.85 -9.32 23.25
N VAL A 158 -12.20 -10.24 22.34
CA VAL A 158 -13.60 -10.68 22.16
C VAL A 158 -14.10 -11.50 23.35
N TYR A 159 -13.25 -12.39 23.86
CA TYR A 159 -13.61 -13.25 24.99
C TYR A 159 -13.21 -12.69 26.36
N ALA A 160 -12.75 -11.43 26.43
CA ALA A 160 -12.51 -10.79 27.71
C ALA A 160 -13.82 -10.72 28.55
N PRO A 161 -13.75 -11.00 29.86
CA PRO A 161 -14.94 -11.00 30.69
C PRO A 161 -15.73 -9.69 30.62
N LYS A 162 -17.03 -9.78 30.42
CA LYS A 162 -17.99 -8.65 30.38
C LYS A 162 -17.80 -7.67 29.20
N GLN A 163 -17.03 -8.03 28.17
CA GLN A 163 -16.80 -7.13 27.03
C GLN A 163 -17.85 -7.29 25.93
N TYR A 164 -18.18 -8.50 25.53
CA TYR A 164 -19.14 -8.78 24.46
C TYR A 164 -20.14 -9.85 24.91
N ALA A 165 -21.32 -9.42 25.33
CA ALA A 165 -22.39 -10.35 25.74
C ALA A 165 -22.88 -11.21 24.57
N CYS A 166 -22.72 -10.72 23.34
CA CYS A 166 -23.15 -11.42 22.14
C CYS A 166 -22.50 -12.79 21.94
N ILE A 167 -21.33 -13.07 22.51
CA ILE A 167 -20.66 -14.38 22.40
C ILE A 167 -21.50 -15.53 22.96
N HIS A 168 -22.50 -15.23 23.78
CA HIS A 168 -23.45 -16.20 24.36
C HIS A 168 -24.77 -16.26 23.57
N SER A 169 -24.93 -15.49 22.49
CA SER A 169 -26.14 -15.45 21.69
C SER A 169 -26.08 -16.39 20.49
N ASP A 170 -27.22 -16.97 20.08
CA ASP A 170 -27.33 -17.78 18.87
C ASP A 170 -26.90 -17.00 17.62
N LYS A 171 -27.10 -15.67 17.62
CA LYS A 171 -26.72 -14.81 16.49
C LYS A 171 -25.22 -14.82 16.24
N PHE A 172 -24.39 -14.88 17.29
CA PHE A 172 -22.94 -14.94 17.18
C PHE A 172 -22.45 -16.20 16.46
N TYR A 173 -23.16 -17.31 16.58
CA TYR A 173 -22.78 -18.59 15.95
C TYR A 173 -23.34 -18.78 14.54
N LYS A 174 -24.21 -17.88 14.07
CA LYS A 174 -24.67 -17.87 12.68
C LYS A 174 -23.57 -17.41 11.73
N THR A 175 -23.67 -17.84 10.47
CA THR A 175 -22.78 -17.34 9.41
C THR A 175 -22.99 -15.84 9.23
N PRO A 176 -21.96 -15.01 9.41
CA PRO A 176 -22.11 -13.57 9.23
C PRO A 176 -22.35 -13.23 7.77
N PRO A 177 -23.18 -12.20 7.47
CA PRO A 177 -23.36 -11.71 6.12
C PRO A 177 -22.04 -11.28 5.48
N GLN A 178 -21.91 -11.41 4.16
CA GLN A 178 -20.70 -11.07 3.42
C GLN A 178 -20.23 -9.63 3.69
N GLU A 179 -21.15 -8.72 3.92
CA GLU A 179 -20.86 -7.35 4.31
C GLU A 179 -20.06 -7.26 5.62
N CYS A 180 -20.43 -8.04 6.66
CA CYS A 180 -19.67 -8.08 7.91
C CYS A 180 -18.28 -8.66 7.69
N VAL A 181 -18.15 -9.67 6.83
CA VAL A 181 -16.86 -10.26 6.43
C VAL A 181 -15.99 -9.21 5.73
N ASN A 182 -16.55 -8.44 4.82
CA ASN A 182 -15.81 -7.39 4.12
C ASN A 182 -15.37 -6.28 5.09
N ILE A 183 -16.24 -5.83 5.98
CA ILE A 183 -15.89 -4.83 7.01
C ILE A 183 -14.75 -5.35 7.89
N ALA A 184 -14.80 -6.62 8.33
CA ALA A 184 -13.75 -7.23 9.13
C ALA A 184 -12.41 -7.27 8.39
N LYS A 185 -12.38 -7.65 7.10
CA LYS A 185 -11.18 -7.63 6.28
C LYS A 185 -10.55 -6.24 6.21
N TYR A 186 -11.34 -5.20 5.93
CA TYR A 186 -10.84 -3.82 5.86
C TYR A 186 -10.26 -3.34 7.18
N LEU A 187 -10.94 -3.60 8.30
CA LEU A 187 -10.50 -3.23 9.64
C LEU A 187 -9.18 -3.91 10.03
N LEU A 188 -9.04 -5.21 9.76
CA LEU A 188 -7.81 -5.97 10.01
C LEU A 188 -6.65 -5.48 9.15
N ASN A 189 -6.91 -4.88 7.99
CA ASN A 189 -5.92 -4.27 7.11
C ASN A 189 -5.74 -2.76 7.32
N GLY A 190 -6.22 -2.22 8.45
CA GLY A 190 -5.89 -0.87 8.89
C GLY A 190 -6.97 0.19 8.67
N GLU A 191 -8.10 -0.12 8.00
CA GLU A 191 -9.22 0.81 7.90
C GLU A 191 -9.77 1.14 9.29
N THR A 192 -10.21 2.37 9.50
CA THR A 192 -10.79 2.84 10.77
C THR A 192 -12.22 3.33 10.62
N TYR A 193 -12.68 3.51 9.39
CA TYR A 193 -13.95 4.15 9.04
C TYR A 193 -14.14 5.52 9.72
N GLY A 194 -13.04 6.23 9.98
CA GLY A 194 -13.04 7.53 10.63
C GLY A 194 -13.33 7.50 12.14
N VAL A 195 -13.36 6.31 12.77
CA VAL A 195 -13.50 6.17 14.23
C VAL A 195 -12.15 6.50 14.89
N PRO A 196 -12.08 7.51 15.77
CA PRO A 196 -10.86 7.85 16.50
C PRO A 196 -10.35 6.65 17.33
N HIS A 197 -9.03 6.50 17.40
CA HIS A 197 -8.40 5.37 18.10
C HIS A 197 -8.69 5.29 19.62
N ASN A 198 -9.11 6.40 20.23
CA ASN A 198 -9.50 6.48 21.64
C ASN A 198 -11.00 6.29 21.87
N VAL A 199 -11.80 5.98 20.85
CA VAL A 199 -13.19 5.52 20.99
C VAL A 199 -13.17 4.04 21.34
N PHE A 200 -13.55 3.73 22.57
CA PHE A 200 -13.32 2.43 23.21
C PHE A 200 -14.59 1.72 23.65
N TYR A 201 -15.63 2.51 23.90
CA TYR A 201 -16.88 1.99 24.44
C TYR A 201 -17.98 2.04 23.40
N GLN A 202 -18.78 0.99 23.42
CA GLN A 202 -20.05 0.86 22.71
C GLN A 202 -21.06 0.34 23.72
N ALA A 203 -22.12 1.10 23.95
CA ALA A 203 -23.16 0.75 24.92
C ALA A 203 -24.49 1.40 24.53
N GLN A 204 -25.54 1.13 25.30
CA GLN A 204 -26.85 1.82 25.18
C GLN A 204 -26.91 3.13 25.99
N PHE A 205 -25.81 3.55 26.57
CA PHE A 205 -25.67 4.77 27.36
C PHE A 205 -24.25 5.30 27.26
N THR A 206 -24.05 6.56 27.66
CA THR A 206 -22.73 7.20 27.63
C THR A 206 -21.81 6.60 28.70
N GLN A 207 -20.57 6.29 28.28
CA GLN A 207 -19.50 5.75 29.14
C GLN A 207 -18.20 6.55 28.96
N GLY A 208 -17.19 6.22 29.78
CA GLY A 208 -15.85 6.79 29.69
C GLY A 208 -15.81 8.29 29.83
N SER A 209 -14.97 8.96 29.05
CA SER A 209 -14.77 10.42 29.10
C SER A 209 -15.79 11.22 28.28
N GLY A 210 -16.74 10.56 27.61
CA GLY A 210 -17.83 11.21 26.90
C GLY A 210 -18.19 10.58 25.56
N LEU A 211 -19.26 11.10 24.98
CA LEU A 211 -19.82 10.63 23.72
C LEU A 211 -19.00 11.15 22.52
N TRP A 212 -18.57 10.25 21.66
CA TRP A 212 -18.08 10.61 20.32
C TRP A 212 -19.25 10.67 19.32
N LYS A 213 -20.06 9.61 19.26
CA LYS A 213 -21.17 9.51 18.31
C LYS A 213 -22.27 8.55 18.79
N LYS A 214 -23.52 8.85 18.41
CA LYS A 214 -24.65 7.97 18.60
C LYS A 214 -25.13 7.43 17.25
N VAL A 215 -25.38 6.11 17.17
CA VAL A 215 -25.99 5.44 16.02
C VAL A 215 -27.11 4.54 16.53
N GLY A 216 -28.34 4.93 16.24
CA GLY A 216 -29.50 4.22 16.78
C GLY A 216 -29.49 4.17 18.30
N VAL A 217 -29.46 2.95 18.86
CA VAL A 217 -29.40 2.71 20.29
C VAL A 217 -27.97 2.72 20.86
N HIS A 218 -26.94 2.71 20.01
CA HIS A 218 -25.55 2.62 20.42
C HIS A 218 -24.91 3.98 20.62
N TYR A 219 -24.24 4.13 21.74
CA TYR A 219 -23.39 5.26 22.10
C TYR A 219 -21.93 4.82 21.98
N TYR A 220 -21.20 5.45 21.07
CA TYR A 220 -19.77 5.24 20.87
C TYR A 220 -19.01 6.31 21.66
N CYS A 221 -18.24 5.89 22.66
CA CYS A 221 -17.66 6.80 23.63
C CYS A 221 -16.15 6.67 23.71
N TYR A 222 -15.53 7.77 24.09
CA TYR A 222 -14.10 7.86 24.36
C TYR A 222 -13.74 7.11 25.64
N ARG A 223 -12.48 6.66 25.67
CA ARG A 223 -11.88 6.09 26.89
C ARG A 223 -11.57 7.18 27.91
#